data_4c7cd3803dc5303d58ab024456e4de8e
#
_entry.id   4c7cd3803dc5303d58ab024456e4de8e
#
_cell.length_a   1.000
_cell.length_b   1.000
_cell.length_c   1.000
_cell.angle_alpha   90.00
_cell.angle_beta   90.00
_cell.angle_gamma   90.00
#
_symmetry.space_group_name_H-M   'P 1'
#
loop_
_entity.id
_entity.type
_entity.pdbx_description
1 polymer ?
#
loop_
_entity_poly.entity_id
_entity_poly.type
_entity_poly.pdbx_seq_one_letter_code
_entity_poly.pdbx_strand_id
1 'polypeptide(L)'
;VLALVAALAAAGCGGEVSVPKTERTEHAGAVLFNQRCSGCHSLDAANAYGSRPTGNRYLKYSERTNGPNFNQRKEKRDDVLFAIRNGGFSGAIMPANVVVGRDARLIADFVSRYSGGSGSEAARAKQR
;
A
#
# COMPACT_ATOMS: atom_id res chain seq x y z
N VAL A 1 2.10 31.89 37.49
CA VAL A 1 2.33 31.79 36.03
C VAL A 1 2.02 30.35 35.62
N LEU A 2 0.80 30.10 35.09
CA LEU A 2 0.38 28.79 34.56
C LEU A 2 0.92 28.65 33.13
N ALA A 3 1.88 27.77 32.95
CA ALA A 3 2.33 27.36 31.60
C ALA A 3 1.36 26.34 31.00
N LEU A 4 0.52 26.79 30.08
CA LEU A 4 -0.38 25.94 29.30
C LEU A 4 0.46 25.26 28.21
N VAL A 5 0.86 24.01 28.42
CA VAL A 5 1.49 23.19 27.39
C VAL A 5 0.38 22.70 26.47
N ALA A 6 0.20 23.36 25.32
CA ALA A 6 -0.65 22.90 24.25
C ALA A 6 0.03 21.70 23.58
N ALA A 7 -0.44 20.48 23.87
CA ALA A 7 -0.08 19.30 23.11
C ALA A 7 -0.69 19.42 21.70
N LEU A 8 0.12 19.81 20.71
CA LEU A 8 -0.25 19.67 19.31
C LEU A 8 -0.33 18.16 19.00
N ALA A 9 -1.54 17.62 19.02
CA ALA A 9 -1.80 16.35 18.37
C ALA A 9 -1.61 16.56 16.87
N ALA A 10 -0.47 16.13 16.35
CA ALA A 10 -0.25 16.03 14.91
C ALA A 10 -1.24 14.96 14.40
N ALA A 11 -2.43 15.39 13.98
CA ALA A 11 -3.33 14.59 13.18
C ALA A 11 -2.61 14.35 11.85
N GLY A 12 -1.92 13.21 11.75
CA GLY A 12 -1.34 12.76 10.52
C GLY A 12 -2.46 12.58 9.49
N CYS A 13 -2.46 13.38 8.45
CA CYS A 13 -3.38 13.30 7.32
C CYS A 13 -3.08 12.09 6.41
N GLY A 14 -2.86 10.91 6.99
CA GLY A 14 -2.82 9.63 6.30
C GLY A 14 -4.13 8.92 6.56
N GLY A 15 -4.96 8.69 5.53
CA GLY A 15 -6.16 7.91 5.68
C GLY A 15 -5.86 6.55 6.31
N GLU A 16 -6.73 6.09 7.18
CA GLU A 16 -6.56 4.80 7.86
C GLU A 16 -6.66 3.65 6.85
N VAL A 17 -5.79 2.64 6.98
CA VAL A 17 -5.88 1.43 6.15
C VAL A 17 -7.14 0.65 6.48
N SER A 18 -7.72 -0.03 5.47
CA SER A 18 -9.01 -0.74 5.63
C SER A 18 -8.87 -2.11 6.28
N VAL A 19 -7.66 -2.59 6.51
CA VAL A 19 -7.41 -3.87 7.16
C VAL A 19 -7.66 -3.75 8.67
N PRO A 20 -8.48 -4.61 9.27
CA PRO A 20 -8.76 -4.55 10.71
C PRO A 20 -7.51 -4.72 11.56
N LYS A 21 -7.42 -3.98 12.68
CA LYS A 21 -6.31 -4.09 13.63
C LYS A 21 -6.23 -5.46 14.31
N THR A 22 -7.31 -6.23 14.29
CA THR A 22 -7.36 -7.63 14.76
C THR A 22 -6.55 -8.58 13.87
N GLU A 23 -6.40 -8.26 12.59
CA GLU A 23 -5.53 -8.96 11.64
C GLU A 23 -4.12 -8.35 11.69
N ARG A 24 -3.39 -8.59 12.78
CA ARG A 24 -2.16 -7.85 13.13
C ARG A 24 -1.10 -7.87 12.05
N THR A 25 -0.85 -9.00 11.43
CA THR A 25 0.17 -9.18 10.39
C THR A 25 -0.21 -8.44 9.12
N GLU A 26 -1.44 -8.63 8.66
CA GLU A 26 -1.98 -8.00 7.47
C GLU A 26 -2.15 -6.49 7.65
N HIS A 27 -2.61 -6.06 8.84
CA HIS A 27 -2.70 -4.64 9.17
C HIS A 27 -1.32 -3.96 9.14
N ALA A 28 -0.31 -4.58 9.75
CA ALA A 28 1.06 -4.07 9.71
C ALA A 28 1.60 -4.01 8.28
N GLY A 29 1.34 -5.03 7.47
CA GLY A 29 1.67 -5.05 6.04
C GLY A 29 0.98 -3.94 5.26
N ALA A 30 -0.30 -3.69 5.53
CA ALA A 30 -1.07 -2.61 4.90
C ALA A 30 -0.51 -1.23 5.25
N VAL A 31 -0.18 -1.00 6.51
CA VAL A 31 0.45 0.27 6.97
C VAL A 31 1.80 0.48 6.29
N LEU A 32 2.65 -0.54 6.28
CA LEU A 32 3.95 -0.48 5.60
C LEU A 32 3.81 -0.24 4.10
N PHE A 33 2.84 -0.90 3.45
CA PHE A 33 2.55 -0.68 2.03
C PHE A 33 2.11 0.77 1.78
N ASN A 34 1.21 1.31 2.60
CA ASN A 34 0.80 2.70 2.49
C ASN A 34 2.00 3.65 2.57
N GLN A 35 2.91 3.42 3.52
CA GLN A 35 4.06 4.28 3.76
C GLN A 35 5.15 4.18 2.69
N ARG A 36 5.37 3.00 2.08
CA ARG A 36 6.52 2.70 1.23
C ARG A 36 6.18 2.49 -0.24
N CYS A 37 4.96 2.10 -0.55
CA CYS A 37 4.55 1.65 -1.88
C CYS A 37 3.47 2.53 -2.52
N SER A 38 2.70 3.28 -1.71
CA SER A 38 1.54 4.05 -2.15
C SER A 38 1.84 5.16 -3.15
N GLY A 39 3.08 5.63 -3.23
CA GLY A 39 3.49 6.65 -4.21
C GLY A 39 3.48 6.13 -5.65
N CYS A 40 3.60 4.82 -5.86
CA CYS A 40 3.66 4.20 -7.19
C CYS A 40 2.59 3.13 -7.42
N HIS A 41 2.06 2.51 -6.37
CA HIS A 41 1.10 1.42 -6.47
C HIS A 41 -0.25 1.80 -5.89
N SER A 42 -1.31 1.17 -6.43
CA SER A 42 -2.66 1.27 -5.87
C SER A 42 -3.09 -0.06 -5.26
N LEU A 43 -3.62 0.02 -4.04
CA LEU A 43 -4.30 -1.07 -3.36
C LEU A 43 -5.24 -0.48 -2.30
N ASP A 44 -6.56 -0.59 -2.53
CA ASP A 44 -7.59 0.06 -1.71
C ASP A 44 -7.50 -0.35 -0.23
N ALA A 45 -7.18 -1.61 0.04
CA ALA A 45 -7.03 -2.11 1.40
C ALA A 45 -5.93 -1.37 2.21
N ALA A 46 -4.92 -0.83 1.52
CA ALA A 46 -3.87 -0.01 2.11
C ALA A 46 -4.13 1.49 1.99
N ASN A 47 -5.29 1.92 1.52
CA ASN A 47 -5.56 3.33 1.21
C ASN A 47 -4.48 3.94 0.30
N ALA A 48 -4.07 3.20 -0.73
CA ALA A 48 -2.99 3.55 -1.65
C ALA A 48 -3.54 3.74 -3.07
N TYR A 49 -3.17 4.84 -3.72
CA TYR A 49 -3.76 5.25 -5.00
C TYR A 49 -2.71 5.70 -6.04
N GLY A 50 -1.45 5.34 -5.89
CA GLY A 50 -0.34 5.84 -6.70
C GLY A 50 -0.41 5.51 -8.19
N SER A 51 -1.04 4.41 -8.58
CA SER A 51 -1.25 4.04 -9.97
C SER A 51 -2.63 4.44 -10.52
N ARG A 52 -3.48 5.06 -9.71
CA ARG A 52 -4.78 5.59 -10.15
C ARG A 52 -4.66 7.05 -10.57
N PRO A 53 -5.31 7.44 -11.67
CA PRO A 53 -5.56 8.85 -11.94
C PRO A 53 -6.41 9.43 -10.81
N THR A 54 -5.84 10.34 -10.03
CA THR A 54 -6.57 11.04 -8.98
C THR A 54 -7.60 11.97 -9.62
N GLY A 55 -8.83 11.48 -9.85
CA GLY A 55 -9.99 12.30 -10.18
C GLY A 55 -9.90 13.20 -11.42
N ASN A 56 -8.74 13.36 -12.00
CA ASN A 56 -8.51 14.21 -13.16
C ASN A 56 -8.45 13.34 -14.42
N ARG A 57 -9.52 13.39 -15.21
CA ARG A 57 -9.66 12.65 -16.49
C ARG A 57 -8.54 12.98 -17.51
N TYR A 58 -7.76 14.01 -17.25
CA TYR A 58 -6.70 14.49 -18.15
C TYR A 58 -5.34 13.84 -17.89
N LEU A 59 -5.16 13.10 -16.79
CA LEU A 59 -3.90 12.40 -16.49
C LEU A 59 -3.87 10.96 -17.02
N LYS A 60 -4.38 10.76 -18.22
CA LYS A 60 -4.37 9.45 -18.92
C LYS A 60 -2.98 8.87 -19.16
N TYR A 61 -1.94 9.65 -18.91
CA TYR A 61 -0.53 9.29 -19.16
C TYR A 61 0.29 8.98 -17.91
N SER A 62 -0.25 9.15 -16.70
CA SER A 62 0.47 8.86 -15.47
C SER A 62 0.60 7.35 -15.19
N GLU A 63 -0.22 6.52 -15.82
CA GLU A 63 -0.21 5.06 -15.64
C GLU A 63 1.08 4.39 -16.13
N ARG A 64 1.84 5.01 -17.01
CA ARG A 64 3.06 4.41 -17.59
C ARG A 64 4.30 4.53 -16.71
N THR A 65 4.30 5.44 -15.75
CA THR A 65 5.43 5.71 -14.87
C THR A 65 5.23 5.11 -13.48
N ASN A 66 4.01 4.76 -13.12
CA ASN A 66 3.64 4.21 -11.82
C ASN A 66 3.61 2.69 -11.84
N GLY A 67 3.68 2.07 -10.66
CA GLY A 67 3.63 0.63 -10.51
C GLY A 67 2.26 0.02 -10.83
N PRO A 68 2.14 -1.31 -10.91
CA PRO A 68 0.87 -2.00 -11.12
C PRO A 68 -0.21 -1.58 -10.12
N ASN A 69 -1.46 -1.57 -10.59
CA ASN A 69 -2.63 -1.44 -9.74
C ASN A 69 -3.01 -2.82 -9.18
N PHE A 70 -2.70 -3.06 -7.93
CA PHE A 70 -2.95 -4.34 -7.27
C PHE A 70 -4.42 -4.61 -6.94
N ASN A 71 -5.32 -3.64 -7.13
CA ASN A 71 -6.76 -3.93 -7.09
C ASN A 71 -7.20 -4.80 -8.27
N GLN A 72 -6.52 -4.67 -9.40
CA GLN A 72 -6.87 -5.37 -10.65
C GLN A 72 -6.01 -6.62 -10.90
N ARG A 73 -4.85 -6.70 -10.28
CA ARG A 73 -3.87 -7.75 -10.52
C ARG A 73 -3.58 -8.53 -9.25
N LYS A 74 -3.81 -9.85 -9.31
CA LYS A 74 -3.46 -10.77 -8.23
C LYS A 74 -1.97 -11.05 -8.25
N GLU A 75 -1.32 -10.95 -7.09
CA GLU A 75 0.10 -11.21 -6.91
C GLU A 75 0.33 -12.41 -6.00
N LYS A 76 1.37 -13.17 -6.30
CA LYS A 76 1.87 -14.20 -5.41
C LYS A 76 2.90 -13.62 -4.45
N ARG A 77 2.96 -14.16 -3.24
CA ARG A 77 3.88 -13.71 -2.20
C ARG A 77 5.34 -13.65 -2.66
N ASP A 78 5.81 -14.71 -3.31
CA ASP A 78 7.20 -14.82 -3.73
C ASP A 78 7.53 -13.86 -4.88
N ASP A 79 6.57 -13.59 -5.75
CA ASP A 79 6.71 -12.59 -6.82
C ASP A 79 6.84 -11.17 -6.24
N VAL A 80 6.08 -10.87 -5.18
CA VAL A 80 6.19 -9.59 -4.46
C VAL A 80 7.56 -9.46 -3.80
N LEU A 81 8.05 -10.52 -3.13
CA LEU A 81 9.38 -10.53 -2.53
C LEU A 81 10.49 -10.37 -3.57
N PHE A 82 10.34 -11.04 -4.71
CA PHE A 82 11.28 -10.90 -5.83
C PHE A 82 11.30 -9.45 -6.33
N ALA A 83 10.14 -8.85 -6.59
CA ALA A 83 10.03 -7.48 -7.08
C ALA A 83 10.65 -6.47 -6.09
N ILE A 84 10.40 -6.62 -4.79
CA ILE A 84 10.99 -5.77 -3.76
C ILE A 84 12.52 -5.87 -3.76
N ARG A 85 13.08 -7.07 -3.86
CA ARG A 85 14.52 -7.31 -3.84
C ARG A 85 15.23 -6.80 -5.09
N ASN A 86 14.60 -6.95 -6.24
CA ASN A 86 15.24 -6.75 -7.54
C ASN A 86 14.84 -5.44 -8.23
N GLY A 87 13.93 -4.65 -7.65
CA GLY A 87 13.42 -3.43 -8.28
C GLY A 87 12.44 -3.71 -9.41
N GLY A 88 11.49 -4.62 -9.19
CA GLY A 88 10.51 -5.05 -10.19
C GLY A 88 11.02 -6.20 -11.06
N PHE A 89 10.33 -6.44 -12.19
CA PHE A 89 10.60 -7.57 -13.08
C PHE A 89 11.38 -7.21 -14.36
N SER A 90 11.41 -5.95 -14.75
CA SER A 90 11.98 -5.56 -16.06
C SER A 90 12.44 -4.11 -16.09
N GLY A 91 13.60 -3.81 -15.52
CA GLY A 91 14.19 -2.47 -15.61
C GLY A 91 13.27 -1.33 -15.16
N ALA A 92 12.36 -1.65 -14.25
CA ALA A 92 11.35 -0.72 -13.76
C ALA A 92 11.98 0.40 -12.91
N ILE A 93 11.24 1.48 -12.71
CA ILE A 93 11.63 2.61 -11.87
C ILE A 93 11.63 2.24 -10.38
N MET A 94 11.05 1.11 -10.01
CA MET A 94 10.99 0.63 -8.62
C MET A 94 12.40 0.42 -8.06
N PRO A 95 12.76 1.07 -6.94
CA PRO A 95 14.06 0.86 -6.32
C PRO A 95 14.20 -0.57 -5.77
N ALA A 96 15.33 -1.21 -6.03
CA ALA A 96 15.64 -2.50 -5.41
C ALA A 96 15.84 -2.33 -3.90
N ASN A 97 15.36 -3.31 -3.13
CA ASN A 97 15.43 -3.31 -1.67
C ASN A 97 14.82 -2.07 -1.01
N VAL A 98 13.73 -1.54 -1.59
CA VAL A 98 12.99 -0.39 -1.03
C VAL A 98 12.53 -0.64 0.41
N VAL A 99 12.30 -1.89 0.76
CA VAL A 99 12.15 -2.42 2.12
C VAL A 99 12.86 -3.76 2.22
N VAL A 100 13.28 -4.15 3.43
CA VAL A 100 14.05 -5.38 3.65
C VAL A 100 13.56 -6.15 4.86
N GLY A 101 14.01 -7.38 5.01
CA GLY A 101 13.82 -8.18 6.20
C GLY A 101 12.35 -8.49 6.51
N ARG A 102 11.95 -8.25 7.75
CA ARG A 102 10.60 -8.52 8.23
C ARG A 102 9.56 -7.67 7.50
N ASP A 103 9.84 -6.41 7.26
CA ASP A 103 8.90 -5.47 6.63
C ASP A 103 8.57 -5.88 5.20
N ALA A 104 9.56 -6.34 4.44
CA ALA A 104 9.34 -6.90 3.11
C ALA A 104 8.40 -8.12 3.14
N ARG A 105 8.56 -9.00 4.14
CA ARG A 105 7.69 -10.17 4.30
C ARG A 105 6.26 -9.78 4.66
N LEU A 106 6.08 -8.83 5.59
CA LEU A 106 4.76 -8.32 5.96
C LEU A 106 4.02 -7.70 4.77
N ILE A 107 4.72 -6.92 3.95
CA ILE A 107 4.16 -6.36 2.72
C ILE A 107 3.78 -7.47 1.74
N ALA A 108 4.64 -8.47 1.55
CA ALA A 108 4.37 -9.55 0.62
C ALA A 108 3.17 -10.42 1.06
N ASP A 109 3.05 -10.71 2.36
CA ASP A 109 1.91 -11.42 2.93
C ASP A 109 0.61 -10.61 2.71
N PHE A 110 0.63 -9.32 3.01
CA PHE A 110 -0.50 -8.42 2.79
C PHE A 110 -0.90 -8.33 1.31
N VAL A 111 0.05 -8.03 0.41
CA VAL A 111 -0.25 -7.88 -1.02
C VAL A 111 -0.77 -9.19 -1.61
N SER A 112 -0.15 -10.33 -1.28
CA SER A 112 -0.61 -11.62 -1.78
C SER A 112 -2.03 -11.96 -1.35
N ARG A 113 -2.45 -11.50 -0.17
CA ARG A 113 -3.80 -11.74 0.35
C ARG A 113 -4.84 -10.78 -0.26
N TYR A 114 -4.51 -9.49 -0.35
CA TYR A 114 -5.47 -8.43 -0.66
C TYR A 114 -5.46 -7.95 -2.11
N SER A 115 -4.52 -8.36 -2.94
CA SER A 115 -4.48 -8.03 -4.37
C SER A 115 -5.54 -8.80 -5.19
N GLY A 116 -5.88 -8.31 -6.38
CA GLY A 116 -6.79 -8.96 -7.31
C GLY A 116 -8.28 -8.83 -6.98
N GLY A 117 -8.69 -7.81 -6.25
CA GLY A 117 -10.11 -7.50 -5.98
C GLY A 117 -10.75 -8.30 -4.84
N SER A 118 -10.39 -9.56 -4.65
CA SER A 118 -11.00 -10.42 -3.62
C SER A 118 -10.71 -9.97 -2.18
N GLY A 119 -9.52 -9.41 -1.94
CA GLY A 119 -9.15 -8.90 -0.62
C GLY A 119 -9.78 -7.54 -0.30
N SER A 120 -9.93 -6.67 -1.30
CA SER A 120 -10.59 -5.37 -1.12
C SER A 120 -12.09 -5.53 -0.86
N GLU A 121 -12.72 -6.53 -1.46
CA GLU A 121 -14.13 -6.86 -1.24
C GLU A 121 -14.35 -7.46 0.16
N ALA A 122 -13.47 -8.34 0.62
CA ALA A 122 -13.50 -8.88 1.99
C ALA A 122 -13.28 -7.78 3.05
N ALA A 123 -12.40 -6.82 2.79
CA ALA A 123 -12.19 -5.68 3.68
C ALA A 123 -13.42 -4.76 3.73
N ARG A 124 -14.08 -4.52 2.60
CA ARG A 124 -15.32 -3.73 2.52
C ARG A 124 -16.51 -4.43 3.20
N ALA A 125 -16.61 -5.75 3.09
CA ALA A 125 -17.68 -6.52 3.73
C ALA A 125 -17.60 -6.47 5.25
N LYS A 126 -16.39 -6.37 5.83
CA LYS A 126 -16.19 -6.25 7.28
C LYS A 126 -16.44 -4.85 7.84
N GLN A 127 -16.55 -3.82 6.98
CA GLN A 127 -16.85 -2.43 7.37
C GLN A 127 -18.34 -2.08 7.31
N ARG A 128 -19.18 -2.98 6.82
CA ARG A 128 -20.64 -2.86 6.80
C ARG A 128 -21.27 -3.60 7.95
#